data_91e1dde2b664c1032c8c922fd491803e
#
_entry.id   91e1dde2b664c1032c8c922fd491803e
#
_cell.length_a   1.000
_cell.length_b   1.000
_cell.length_c   1.000
_cell.angle_alpha   90.00
_cell.angle_beta   90.00
_cell.angle_gamma   90.00
#
_symmetry.space_group_name_H-M   'P 1'
#
loop_
_entity.id
_entity.type
_entity.pdbx_description
1 polymer ?
#
loop_
_entity_poly.entity_id
_entity_poly.type
_entity_poly.pdbx_seq_one_letter_code
_entity_poly.pdbx_strand_id
1 'polypeptide(L)'
;MKKMMIATLAAASVLLAVANQAHAGATLDAVQKKGFVQCGISDGLPGFSYADADGKFSGIDVDVCRGVAAAVFGDDTKVKYTPLTAKERFTALQSGEVDLLSRNTTWTSSRDAGMGMAFTGV
;
A
#
# COMPACT_ATOMS: atom_id res chain seq x y z
N MET A 1 -11.96 49.38 -8.64
CA MET A 1 -12.43 48.41 -7.65
C MET A 1 -12.88 47.06 -8.24
N LYS A 2 -13.61 47.01 -9.34
CA LYS A 2 -14.04 45.71 -9.96
C LYS A 2 -12.88 44.83 -10.47
N LYS A 3 -11.78 45.38 -10.90
CA LYS A 3 -10.62 44.61 -11.42
C LYS A 3 -9.77 43.95 -10.31
N MET A 4 -9.78 44.47 -9.10
CA MET A 4 -9.05 43.90 -7.96
C MET A 4 -9.80 42.70 -7.34
N MET A 5 -11.12 42.65 -7.38
CA MET A 5 -11.90 41.53 -6.85
C MET A 5 -11.78 40.25 -7.69
N ILE A 6 -11.56 40.37 -8.99
CA ILE A 6 -11.39 39.21 -9.89
C ILE A 6 -10.05 38.53 -9.68
N ALA A 7 -9.01 39.28 -9.39
CA ALA A 7 -7.66 38.72 -9.14
C ALA A 7 -7.57 37.95 -7.83
N THR A 8 -8.32 38.34 -6.79
CA THR A 8 -8.33 37.64 -5.51
C THR A 8 -9.12 36.32 -5.54
N LEU A 9 -10.17 36.20 -6.37
CA LEU A 9 -10.87 34.93 -6.54
C LEU A 9 -10.07 33.90 -7.31
N ALA A 10 -9.27 34.31 -8.29
CA ALA A 10 -8.42 33.42 -9.07
C ALA A 10 -7.26 32.84 -8.25
N ALA A 11 -6.70 33.58 -7.29
CA ALA A 11 -5.65 33.11 -6.41
C ALA A 11 -6.13 32.09 -5.37
N ALA A 12 -7.37 32.21 -4.90
CA ALA A 12 -7.97 31.29 -3.95
C ALA A 12 -8.30 29.91 -4.55
N SER A 13 -8.63 29.84 -5.85
CA SER A 13 -8.93 28.59 -6.53
C SER A 13 -7.70 27.75 -6.84
N VAL A 14 -6.52 28.34 -6.99
CA VAL A 14 -5.27 27.61 -7.22
C VAL A 14 -4.75 26.96 -5.94
N LEU A 15 -4.98 27.56 -4.78
CA LEU A 15 -4.57 27.00 -3.48
C LEU A 15 -5.37 25.77 -3.06
N LEU A 16 -6.62 25.62 -3.50
CA LEU A 16 -7.45 24.43 -3.19
C LEU A 16 -7.09 23.21 -4.05
N ALA A 17 -6.48 23.40 -5.22
CA ALA A 17 -6.12 22.28 -6.10
C ALA A 17 -4.86 21.52 -5.63
N VAL A 18 -4.03 22.11 -4.78
CA VAL A 18 -2.78 21.51 -4.29
C VAL A 18 -3.01 20.59 -3.09
N ALA A 19 -4.14 20.71 -2.38
CA ALA A 19 -4.40 19.98 -1.15
C ALA A 19 -4.79 18.49 -1.34
N ASN A 20 -5.13 18.05 -2.56
CA ASN A 20 -5.63 16.70 -2.81
C ASN A 20 -4.59 15.69 -3.33
N GLN A 21 -3.33 16.06 -3.45
CA GLN A 21 -2.28 15.14 -3.95
C GLN A 21 -1.45 14.46 -2.85
N ALA A 22 -1.76 14.68 -1.56
CA ALA A 22 -0.80 14.38 -0.50
C ALA A 22 -0.81 12.94 0.04
N HIS A 23 -1.78 12.08 -0.27
CA HIS A 23 -1.89 10.79 0.43
C HIS A 23 -1.36 9.56 -0.32
N ALA A 24 -1.36 9.55 -1.65
CA ALA A 24 -0.79 8.42 -2.40
C ALA A 24 0.74 8.47 -2.52
N GLY A 25 1.34 9.66 -2.42
CA GLY A 25 2.78 9.89 -2.57
C GLY A 25 3.62 9.45 -1.38
N ALA A 26 3.17 9.70 -0.15
CA ALA A 26 4.02 9.52 1.03
C ALA A 26 4.46 8.08 1.27
N THR A 27 3.58 7.10 1.08
CA THR A 27 3.93 5.68 1.20
C THR A 27 4.85 5.24 0.07
N LEU A 28 4.56 5.66 -1.17
CA LEU A 28 5.40 5.34 -2.32
C LEU A 28 6.79 5.95 -2.18
N ASP A 29 6.88 7.22 -1.77
CA ASP A 29 8.16 7.90 -1.51
C ASP A 29 8.97 7.18 -0.43
N ALA A 30 8.32 6.74 0.65
CA ALA A 30 8.96 5.98 1.72
C ALA A 30 9.47 4.61 1.21
N VAL A 31 8.69 3.90 0.41
CA VAL A 31 9.06 2.62 -0.21
C VAL A 31 10.24 2.80 -1.16
N GLN A 32 10.20 3.80 -2.03
CA GLN A 32 11.29 4.12 -2.95
C GLN A 32 12.59 4.47 -2.21
N LYS A 33 12.50 5.29 -1.17
CA LYS A 33 13.64 5.63 -0.32
C LYS A 33 14.21 4.43 0.42
N LYS A 34 13.37 3.53 0.89
CA LYS A 34 13.75 2.28 1.57
C LYS A 34 14.39 1.27 0.61
N GLY A 35 14.03 1.31 -0.68
CA GLY A 35 14.57 0.47 -1.74
C GLY A 35 13.95 -0.92 -1.88
N PHE A 36 12.85 -1.20 -1.18
CA PHE A 36 12.08 -2.45 -1.29
C PHE A 36 10.65 -2.26 -0.77
N VAL A 37 9.76 -3.15 -1.18
CA VAL A 37 8.39 -3.26 -0.65
C VAL A 37 8.39 -4.21 0.54
N GLN A 38 7.86 -3.79 1.69
CA GLN A 38 7.59 -4.69 2.81
C GLN A 38 6.16 -5.22 2.68
N CYS A 39 6.03 -6.49 2.33
CA CYS A 39 4.74 -7.11 2.05
C CYS A 39 4.31 -8.07 3.16
N GLY A 40 3.13 -7.82 3.74
CA GLY A 40 2.47 -8.73 4.67
C GLY A 40 1.76 -9.84 3.90
N ILE A 41 2.06 -11.09 4.24
CA ILE A 41 1.49 -12.30 3.65
C ILE A 41 0.89 -13.21 4.72
N SER A 42 0.22 -14.28 4.35
CA SER A 42 -0.24 -15.29 5.31
C SER A 42 0.94 -16.07 5.89
N ASP A 43 0.81 -16.51 7.11
CA ASP A 43 1.79 -17.29 7.86
C ASP A 43 1.87 -18.78 7.47
N GLY A 44 1.11 -19.21 6.46
CA GLY A 44 1.18 -20.57 5.92
C GLY A 44 -0.13 -21.06 5.33
N LEU A 45 -0.47 -20.57 4.14
CA LEU A 45 -1.65 -21.00 3.39
C LEU A 45 -1.21 -21.54 2.02
N PRO A 46 -1.19 -22.88 1.82
CA PRO A 46 -0.74 -23.47 0.55
C PRO A 46 -1.48 -22.91 -0.66
N GLY A 47 -0.74 -22.58 -1.73
CA GLY A 47 -1.25 -21.93 -2.93
C GLY A 47 -1.35 -20.40 -2.85
N PHE A 48 -1.47 -19.83 -1.66
CA PHE A 48 -1.52 -18.38 -1.42
C PHE A 48 -0.16 -17.83 -0.96
N SER A 49 0.30 -18.26 0.20
CA SER A 49 1.66 -18.00 0.69
C SER A 49 2.14 -19.18 1.52
N TYR A 50 3.22 -19.78 1.10
CA TYR A 50 3.82 -20.94 1.74
C TYR A 50 5.33 -20.85 1.65
N ALA A 51 6.02 -21.09 2.76
CA ALA A 51 7.48 -21.20 2.79
C ALA A 51 7.90 -22.66 2.58
N ASP A 52 8.82 -22.91 1.67
CA ASP A 52 9.45 -24.21 1.50
C ASP A 52 10.48 -24.50 2.61
N ALA A 53 11.15 -25.64 2.53
CA ALA A 53 12.14 -26.08 3.52
C ALA A 53 13.35 -25.11 3.62
N ASP A 54 13.63 -24.35 2.57
CA ASP A 54 14.69 -23.35 2.51
C ASP A 54 14.22 -21.95 2.95
N GLY A 55 12.94 -21.83 3.35
CA GLY A 55 12.33 -20.57 3.77
C GLY A 55 11.93 -19.66 2.61
N LYS A 56 11.91 -20.15 1.37
CA LYS A 56 11.49 -19.38 0.20
C LYS A 56 9.97 -19.39 0.09
N PHE A 57 9.39 -18.20 0.06
CA PHE A 57 7.95 -18.04 -0.11
C PHE A 57 7.50 -18.21 -1.56
N SER A 58 6.33 -18.82 -1.73
CA SER A 58 5.67 -19.01 -3.03
C SER A 58 4.14 -18.95 -2.88
N GLY A 59 3.45 -18.70 -3.99
CA GLY A 59 1.99 -18.63 -4.08
C GLY A 59 1.50 -17.28 -4.59
N ILE A 60 0.19 -17.18 -4.84
CA ILE A 60 -0.42 -16.02 -5.48
C ILE A 60 -0.23 -14.72 -4.70
N ASP A 61 -0.30 -14.76 -3.37
CA ASP A 61 -0.07 -13.59 -2.51
C ASP A 61 1.37 -13.07 -2.65
N VAL A 62 2.33 -13.99 -2.75
CA VAL A 62 3.75 -13.70 -2.95
C VAL A 62 3.99 -13.09 -4.33
N ASP A 63 3.34 -13.62 -5.36
CA ASP A 63 3.49 -13.13 -6.74
C ASP A 63 2.88 -11.74 -6.91
N VAL A 64 1.77 -11.42 -6.23
CA VAL A 64 1.22 -10.05 -6.17
C VAL A 64 2.25 -9.09 -5.55
N CYS A 65 2.88 -9.45 -4.45
CA CYS A 65 3.93 -8.63 -3.82
C CYS A 65 5.11 -8.38 -4.78
N ARG A 66 5.54 -9.41 -5.50
CA ARG A 66 6.60 -9.32 -6.52
C ARG A 66 6.19 -8.41 -7.68
N GLY A 67 4.93 -8.53 -8.12
CA GLY A 67 4.38 -7.66 -9.16
C GLY A 67 4.40 -6.19 -8.76
N VAL A 68 4.07 -5.86 -7.51
CA VAL A 68 4.16 -4.50 -6.97
C VAL A 68 5.61 -4.03 -6.92
N ALA A 69 6.55 -4.86 -6.47
CA ALA A 69 7.97 -4.52 -6.45
C ALA A 69 8.51 -4.27 -7.87
N ALA A 70 8.13 -5.10 -8.84
CA ALA A 70 8.48 -4.90 -10.25
C ALA A 70 7.92 -3.58 -10.80
N ALA A 71 6.68 -3.22 -10.44
CA ALA A 71 6.07 -1.96 -10.87
C ALA A 71 6.77 -0.73 -10.29
N VAL A 72 7.22 -0.81 -9.03
CA VAL A 72 7.84 0.33 -8.31
C VAL A 72 9.32 0.48 -8.67
N PHE A 73 10.04 -0.63 -8.81
CA PHE A 73 11.51 -0.65 -8.94
C PHE A 73 12.02 -1.19 -10.28
N GLY A 74 11.14 -1.74 -11.13
CA GLY A 74 11.58 -2.49 -12.31
C GLY A 74 12.26 -3.83 -11.95
N ASP A 75 12.14 -4.29 -10.71
CA ASP A 75 12.83 -5.46 -10.15
C ASP A 75 11.91 -6.18 -9.15
N ASP A 76 11.47 -7.38 -9.49
CA ASP A 76 10.55 -8.19 -8.68
C ASP A 76 11.21 -8.78 -7.43
N THR A 77 12.52 -8.70 -7.32
CA THR A 77 13.28 -9.15 -6.14
C THR A 77 13.33 -8.09 -5.02
N LYS A 78 12.93 -6.84 -5.31
CA LYS A 78 12.88 -5.73 -4.35
C LYS A 78 11.68 -5.81 -3.40
N VAL A 79 11.48 -6.98 -2.81
CA VAL A 79 10.39 -7.26 -1.86
C VAL A 79 10.92 -8.06 -0.67
N LYS A 80 10.38 -7.74 0.50
CA LYS A 80 10.55 -8.53 1.73
C LYS A 80 9.19 -8.96 2.25
N TYR A 81 9.10 -10.16 2.79
CA TYR A 81 7.86 -10.72 3.28
C TYR A 81 7.81 -10.71 4.80
N THR A 82 6.64 -10.36 5.34
CA THR A 82 6.31 -10.49 6.76
C THR A 82 5.13 -11.45 6.87
N PRO A 83 5.33 -12.69 7.31
CA PRO A 83 4.24 -13.61 7.62
C PRO A 83 3.43 -13.05 8.80
N LEU A 84 2.12 -12.96 8.64
CA LEU A 84 1.21 -12.38 9.63
C LEU A 84 0.03 -13.31 9.88
N THR A 85 -0.39 -13.40 11.12
CA THR A 85 -1.64 -14.06 11.49
C THR A 85 -2.87 -13.23 11.08
N ALA A 86 -4.05 -13.84 11.14
CA ALA A 86 -5.30 -13.13 10.87
C ALA A 86 -5.58 -11.98 11.87
N LYS A 87 -5.01 -12.03 13.07
CA LYS A 87 -5.17 -10.99 14.10
C LYS A 87 -4.22 -9.82 13.91
N GLU A 88 -3.00 -10.07 13.48
CA GLU A 88 -1.92 -9.08 13.41
C GLU A 88 -1.94 -8.26 12.12
N ARG A 89 -2.48 -8.80 11.02
CA ARG A 89 -2.38 -8.23 9.68
C ARG A 89 -2.78 -6.76 9.57
N PHE A 90 -3.88 -6.37 10.21
CA PHE A 90 -4.38 -5.00 10.12
C PHE A 90 -3.57 -4.04 10.98
N THR A 91 -3.15 -4.47 12.15
CA THR A 91 -2.27 -3.67 13.02
C THR A 91 -0.93 -3.44 12.36
N ALA A 92 -0.34 -4.45 11.73
CA ALA A 92 0.92 -4.34 10.99
C ALA A 92 0.82 -3.35 9.82
N LEU A 93 -0.31 -3.37 9.09
CA LEU A 93 -0.55 -2.41 8.00
C LEU A 93 -0.74 -0.98 8.53
N GLN A 94 -1.55 -0.81 9.58
CA GLN A 94 -1.84 0.51 10.18
C GLN A 94 -0.61 1.14 10.86
N SER A 95 0.25 0.33 11.47
CA SER A 95 1.49 0.80 12.10
C SER A 95 2.61 1.12 11.10
N GLY A 96 2.45 0.73 9.83
CA GLY A 96 3.50 0.87 8.82
C GLY A 96 4.60 -0.20 8.91
N GLU A 97 4.40 -1.27 9.67
CA GLU A 97 5.29 -2.43 9.69
C GLU A 97 5.35 -3.09 8.31
N VAL A 98 4.22 -3.12 7.61
CA VAL A 98 4.15 -3.50 6.20
C VAL A 98 3.56 -2.36 5.35
N ASP A 99 4.02 -2.23 4.13
CA ASP A 99 3.56 -1.23 3.16
C ASP A 99 2.32 -1.70 2.41
N LEU A 100 2.22 -3.01 2.22
CA LEU A 100 1.20 -3.72 1.45
C LEU A 100 0.81 -4.98 2.21
N LEU A 101 -0.47 -5.30 2.18
CA LEU A 101 -0.99 -6.57 2.68
C LEU A 101 -1.59 -7.37 1.52
N SER A 102 -0.94 -8.46 1.14
CA SER A 102 -1.40 -9.40 0.12
C SER A 102 -1.70 -10.74 0.77
N ARG A 103 -2.98 -11.00 1.01
CA ARG A 103 -3.44 -12.24 1.63
C ARG A 103 -4.98 -12.37 1.56
N ASN A 104 -5.53 -13.50 1.99
CA ASN A 104 -6.95 -13.82 2.08
C ASN A 104 -7.73 -12.84 2.99
N THR A 105 -7.96 -11.62 2.52
CA THR A 105 -8.64 -10.56 3.27
C THR A 105 -9.91 -10.12 2.53
N THR A 106 -11.06 -10.29 3.17
CA THR A 106 -12.34 -9.84 2.62
C THR A 106 -12.43 -8.31 2.64
N TRP A 107 -12.75 -7.70 1.52
CA TRP A 107 -13.09 -6.30 1.43
C TRP A 107 -14.48 -6.07 2.05
N THR A 108 -14.56 -5.22 3.07
CA THR A 108 -15.80 -4.81 3.71
C THR A 108 -15.80 -3.31 3.94
N SER A 109 -17.00 -2.70 3.98
CA SER A 109 -17.13 -1.26 4.22
C SER A 109 -16.52 -0.83 5.55
N SER A 110 -16.61 -1.66 6.60
CA SER A 110 -16.02 -1.36 7.90
C SER A 110 -14.48 -1.37 7.87
N ARG A 111 -13.89 -2.22 7.06
CA ARG A 111 -12.41 -2.27 6.89
C ARG A 111 -11.92 -1.12 6.01
N ASP A 112 -12.62 -0.85 4.94
CA ASP A 112 -12.27 0.21 3.99
C ASP A 112 -12.46 1.60 4.61
N ALA A 113 -13.67 1.94 5.00
CA ALA A 113 -13.99 3.27 5.54
C ALA A 113 -13.65 3.42 7.04
N GLY A 114 -13.83 2.35 7.85
CA GLY A 114 -13.71 2.44 9.30
C GLY A 114 -12.29 2.29 9.83
N MET A 115 -11.41 1.59 9.09
CA MET A 115 -10.04 1.33 9.52
C MET A 115 -8.99 2.12 8.73
N GLY A 116 -9.40 2.99 7.81
CA GLY A 116 -8.51 3.82 7.00
C GLY A 116 -7.60 3.02 6.05
N MET A 117 -8.07 1.86 5.61
CA MET A 117 -7.36 1.02 4.64
C MET A 117 -7.86 1.30 3.23
N ALA A 118 -6.97 1.19 2.24
CA ALA A 118 -7.33 1.24 0.84
C ALA A 118 -7.27 -0.18 0.24
N PHE A 119 -8.38 -0.64 -0.31
CA PHE A 119 -8.43 -1.90 -1.05
C PHE A 119 -8.25 -1.64 -2.55
N THR A 120 -7.41 -2.43 -3.20
CA THR A 120 -7.06 -2.22 -4.62
C THR A 120 -8.03 -2.87 -5.60
N GLY A 121 -8.95 -3.72 -5.13
CA GLY A 121 -9.93 -4.38 -5.98
C GLY A 121 -9.36 -5.49 -6.87
N VAL A 122 -8.28 -6.13 -6.46
CA VAL A 122 -7.68 -7.31 -7.14
C VAL A 122 -8.25 -8.55 -6.53
#